data_82a77e596a3305d4f52603a19ae0fa1a
#
_entry.id   82a77e596a3305d4f52603a19ae0fa1a
#
_cell.length_a   1.000
_cell.length_b   1.000
_cell.length_c   1.000
_cell.angle_alpha   90.00
_cell.angle_beta   90.00
_cell.angle_gamma   90.00
#
_symmetry.space_group_name_H-M   'P 1'
#
loop_
_entity.id
_entity.type
_entity.pdbx_description
1 polymer ?
#
loop_
_entity_poly.entity_id
_entity_poly.type
_entity_poly.pdbx_seq_one_letter_code
_entity_poly.pdbx_strand_id
1 'polypeptide(L)'
;MSAKELAKRVAEVLGDKSVKVCAPDATVRRIYVISGSGGDSEELEIAMKSADALVTGNVRHNVFTDAAQENFPIVEFSHFYSEIICCDVLNEIIKSRFGELKVVSARQQCPYKTLEEL
;
A
#
# COMPACT_ATOMS: atom_id res chain seq x y z
N MET A 1 15.18 2.80 -7.73
CA MET A 1 14.12 2.69 -8.77
C MET A 1 13.34 3.99 -8.82
N SER A 2 12.54 4.21 -9.88
CA SER A 2 11.58 5.32 -9.89
C SER A 2 10.32 5.00 -9.10
N ALA A 3 9.59 6.04 -8.68
CA ALA A 3 8.29 5.85 -8.00
C ALA A 3 7.27 5.13 -8.91
N LYS A 4 7.33 5.34 -10.22
CA LYS A 4 6.53 4.61 -11.21
C LYS A 4 6.81 3.09 -11.21
N GLU A 5 8.08 2.72 -11.14
CA GLU A 5 8.46 1.29 -11.05
C GLU A 5 8.02 0.68 -9.73
N LEU A 6 8.13 1.43 -8.63
CA LEU A 6 7.61 1.01 -7.32
C LEU A 6 6.09 0.78 -7.38
N ALA A 7 5.34 1.75 -7.95
CA ALA A 7 3.88 1.63 -8.08
C ALA A 7 3.46 0.40 -8.89
N LYS A 8 4.14 0.11 -9.99
CA LYS A 8 3.90 -1.11 -10.78
C LYS A 8 4.14 -2.37 -9.95
N ARG A 9 5.23 -2.43 -9.19
CA ARG A 9 5.53 -3.55 -8.31
C ARG A 9 4.48 -3.74 -7.24
N VAL A 10 4.04 -2.65 -6.61
CA VAL A 10 2.96 -2.69 -5.60
C VAL A 10 1.68 -3.24 -6.22
N ALA A 11 1.29 -2.76 -7.39
CA ALA A 11 0.12 -3.23 -8.12
C ALA A 11 0.19 -4.74 -8.44
N GLU A 12 1.33 -5.21 -8.91
CA GLU A 12 1.56 -6.62 -9.24
C GLU A 12 1.50 -7.52 -8.00
N VAL A 13 2.20 -7.16 -6.93
CA VAL A 13 2.27 -7.94 -5.70
C VAL A 13 0.91 -8.05 -5.01
N LEU A 14 0.14 -6.97 -4.99
CA LEU A 14 -1.18 -6.94 -4.36
C LEU A 14 -2.31 -7.41 -5.28
N GLY A 15 -2.07 -7.53 -6.59
CA GLY A 15 -3.12 -7.74 -7.57
C GLY A 15 -4.09 -6.57 -7.66
N ASP A 16 -3.64 -5.37 -7.32
CA ASP A 16 -4.44 -4.17 -7.21
C ASP A 16 -4.32 -3.30 -8.46
N LYS A 17 -5.41 -3.16 -9.20
CA LYS A 17 -5.48 -2.34 -10.42
C LYS A 17 -5.79 -0.87 -10.16
N SER A 18 -6.00 -0.49 -8.90
CA SER A 18 -6.38 0.87 -8.52
C SER A 18 -5.21 1.72 -8.04
N VAL A 19 -3.97 1.22 -8.10
CA VAL A 19 -2.78 1.91 -7.60
C VAL A 19 -2.58 3.25 -8.30
N LYS A 20 -2.38 4.29 -7.51
CA LYS A 20 -2.07 5.65 -7.97
C LYS A 20 -0.68 6.07 -7.52
N VAL A 21 -0.06 6.96 -8.27
CA VAL A 21 1.27 7.51 -7.93
C VAL A 21 1.33 8.99 -8.27
N CYS A 22 1.85 9.80 -7.36
CA CYS A 22 2.32 11.16 -7.67
C CYS A 22 3.86 11.18 -7.74
N ALA A 23 4.43 12.21 -8.37
CA ALA A 23 5.86 12.34 -8.62
C ALA A 23 6.51 11.05 -9.18
N PRO A 24 5.99 10.49 -10.31
CA PRO A 24 6.34 9.15 -10.77
C PRO A 24 7.80 8.97 -11.17
N ASP A 25 8.48 10.05 -11.54
CA ASP A 25 9.87 10.03 -12.00
C ASP A 25 10.90 10.21 -10.87
N ALA A 26 10.44 10.52 -9.66
CA ALA A 26 11.31 10.70 -8.50
C ALA A 26 12.01 9.38 -8.14
N THR A 27 13.27 9.49 -7.73
CA THR A 27 14.08 8.34 -7.31
C THR A 27 13.73 7.91 -5.90
N VAL A 28 13.47 6.62 -5.71
CA VAL A 28 13.11 6.02 -4.43
C VAL A 28 14.13 4.96 -4.03
N ARG A 29 14.67 5.09 -2.82
CA ARG A 29 15.60 4.14 -2.18
C ARG A 29 15.04 3.62 -0.86
N ARG A 30 14.35 4.49 -0.11
CA ARG A 30 13.73 4.18 1.18
C ARG A 30 12.25 4.51 1.13
N ILE A 31 11.43 3.58 1.57
CA ILE A 31 9.98 3.74 1.61
C ILE A 31 9.47 3.74 3.05
N TYR A 32 8.45 4.54 3.32
CA TYR A 32 7.64 4.50 4.53
C TYR A 32 6.31 3.84 4.18
N VAL A 33 6.02 2.71 4.80
CA VAL A 33 4.85 1.88 4.44
C VAL A 33 3.85 1.85 5.58
N ILE A 34 2.59 2.14 5.27
CA ILE A 34 1.47 1.98 6.20
C ILE A 34 0.40 1.15 5.51
N SER A 35 0.10 -0.04 6.04
CA SER A 35 -1.00 -0.87 5.57
C SER A 35 -2.35 -0.22 5.91
N GLY A 36 -3.33 -0.39 5.03
CA GLY A 36 -4.66 0.18 5.24
C GLY A 36 -4.72 1.67 4.96
N SER A 37 -4.92 2.50 5.98
CA SER A 37 -5.14 3.94 5.85
C SER A 37 -4.06 4.75 6.56
N GLY A 38 -3.15 5.35 5.81
CA GLY A 38 -2.08 6.21 6.32
C GLY A 38 -1.88 7.47 5.47
N GLY A 39 -2.91 7.87 4.71
CA GLY A 39 -2.84 8.98 3.76
C GLY A 39 -3.26 10.32 4.33
N ASP A 40 -2.89 10.66 5.56
CA ASP A 40 -3.12 11.96 6.19
C ASP A 40 -1.84 12.84 6.21
N SER A 41 -2.01 14.10 6.61
CA SER A 41 -0.92 15.09 6.59
C SER A 41 0.18 14.78 7.61
N GLU A 42 -0.16 14.19 8.76
CA GLU A 42 0.80 13.85 9.81
C GLU A 42 1.73 12.73 9.33
N GLU A 43 1.17 11.70 8.73
CA GLU A 43 1.94 10.58 8.18
C GLU A 43 2.81 11.01 6.98
N LEU A 44 2.31 11.92 6.13
CA LEU A 44 3.12 12.51 5.07
C LEU A 44 4.34 13.23 5.64
N GLU A 45 4.16 14.04 6.68
CA GLU A 45 5.25 14.79 7.31
C GLU A 45 6.33 13.85 7.89
N ILE A 46 5.91 12.76 8.53
CA ILE A 46 6.82 11.73 9.05
C ILE A 46 7.57 11.05 7.90
N ALA A 47 6.86 10.68 6.84
CA ALA A 47 7.45 10.04 5.66
C ALA A 47 8.50 10.92 4.99
N MET A 48 8.20 12.22 4.80
CA MET A 48 9.13 13.18 4.20
C MET A 48 10.42 13.36 4.99
N LYS A 49 10.38 13.20 6.32
CA LYS A 49 11.54 13.27 7.21
C LYS A 49 12.37 11.98 7.25
N SER A 50 11.77 10.85 6.92
CA SER A 50 12.37 9.52 7.17
C SER A 50 12.60 8.66 5.92
N ALA A 51 11.97 9.00 4.80
CA ALA A 51 11.98 8.18 3.59
C ALA A 51 11.99 9.03 2.31
N ASP A 52 12.03 8.37 1.17
CA ASP A 52 11.96 8.98 -0.17
C ASP A 52 10.56 8.84 -0.79
N ALA A 53 9.69 8.02 -0.21
CA ALA A 53 8.31 7.82 -0.66
C ALA A 53 7.42 7.30 0.47
N LEU A 54 6.13 7.65 0.42
CA LEU A 54 5.07 7.07 1.22
C LEU A 54 4.29 6.03 0.39
N VAL A 55 4.10 4.84 0.95
CA VAL A 55 3.33 3.76 0.33
C VAL A 55 2.19 3.39 1.28
N THR A 56 0.95 3.73 0.93
CA THR A 56 -0.20 3.57 1.83
C THR A 56 -1.53 3.57 1.06
N GLY A 57 -2.63 3.35 1.77
CA GLY A 57 -3.98 3.51 1.23
C GLY A 57 -4.70 4.75 1.77
N ASN A 58 -5.84 5.05 1.17
CA ASN A 58 -6.75 6.12 1.59
C ASN A 58 -6.09 7.50 1.69
N VAL A 59 -5.38 7.88 0.65
CA VAL A 59 -4.70 9.19 0.60
C VAL A 59 -5.70 10.31 0.28
N ARG A 60 -5.75 11.30 1.15
CA ARG A 60 -6.60 12.47 0.95
C ARG A 60 -6.08 13.34 -0.20
N HIS A 61 -7.00 14.01 -0.90
CA HIS A 61 -6.64 14.84 -2.04
C HIS A 61 -5.60 15.93 -1.68
N ASN A 62 -5.79 16.62 -0.55
CA ASN A 62 -4.85 17.65 -0.11
C ASN A 62 -3.45 17.08 0.18
N VAL A 63 -3.36 15.85 0.67
CA VAL A 63 -2.08 15.17 0.94
C VAL A 63 -1.35 14.86 -0.37
N PHE A 64 -2.06 14.42 -1.41
CA PHE A 64 -1.48 14.29 -2.75
C PHE A 64 -1.00 15.62 -3.31
N THR A 65 -1.77 16.69 -3.09
CA THR A 65 -1.40 18.04 -3.56
C THR A 65 -0.10 18.51 -2.89
N ASP A 66 -0.03 18.39 -1.57
CA ASP A 66 1.15 18.79 -0.80
C ASP A 66 2.39 17.99 -1.20
N ALA A 67 2.26 16.68 -1.32
CA ALA A 67 3.35 15.80 -1.75
C ALA A 67 3.83 16.11 -3.18
N ALA A 68 2.90 16.37 -4.11
CA ALA A 68 3.23 16.72 -5.48
C ALA A 68 4.00 18.04 -5.59
N GLN A 69 3.65 19.04 -4.77
CA GLN A 69 4.36 20.32 -4.72
C GLN A 69 5.82 20.16 -4.26
N GLU A 70 6.07 19.24 -3.35
CA GLU A 70 7.40 18.89 -2.85
C GLU A 70 8.14 17.86 -3.71
N ASN A 71 7.54 17.43 -4.83
CA ASN A 71 8.04 16.33 -5.66
C ASN A 71 8.31 15.05 -4.84
N PHE A 72 7.51 14.83 -3.78
CA PHE A 72 7.61 13.67 -2.91
C PHE A 72 6.63 12.57 -3.37
N PRO A 73 7.12 11.38 -3.71
CA PRO A 73 6.27 10.30 -4.20
C PRO A 73 5.33 9.76 -3.12
N ILE A 74 4.06 9.62 -3.49
CA ILE A 74 3.11 8.76 -2.79
C ILE A 74 2.66 7.68 -3.76
N VAL A 75 2.71 6.43 -3.31
CA VAL A 75 2.08 5.31 -3.99
C VAL A 75 0.87 4.88 -3.17
N GLU A 76 -0.33 5.14 -3.68
CA GLU A 76 -1.58 4.73 -3.06
C GLU A 76 -2.04 3.39 -3.61
N PHE A 77 -2.30 2.45 -2.70
CA PHE A 77 -2.93 1.16 -2.98
C PHE A 77 -4.33 1.08 -2.35
N SER A 78 -5.09 0.07 -2.72
CA SER A 78 -6.37 -0.22 -2.08
C SER A 78 -6.17 -0.67 -0.63
N HIS A 79 -6.92 -0.08 0.29
CA HIS A 79 -6.98 -0.46 1.70
C HIS A 79 -7.21 -1.97 1.85
N PHE A 80 -8.20 -2.50 1.14
CA PHE A 80 -8.56 -3.92 1.17
C PHE A 80 -7.38 -4.83 0.81
N TYR A 81 -6.75 -4.61 -0.36
CA TYR A 81 -5.69 -5.48 -0.85
C TYR A 81 -4.42 -5.41 0.00
N SER A 82 -4.16 -4.29 0.65
CA SER A 82 -3.01 -4.15 1.55
C SER A 82 -3.20 -4.86 2.89
N GLU A 83 -4.44 -5.05 3.34
CA GLU A 83 -4.72 -5.69 4.62
C GLU A 83 -5.02 -7.19 4.51
N ILE A 84 -5.66 -7.63 3.41
CA ILE A 84 -6.04 -9.04 3.28
C ILE A 84 -4.84 -9.99 3.30
N ILE A 85 -3.67 -9.53 2.89
CA ILE A 85 -2.42 -10.33 2.91
C ILE A 85 -1.98 -10.67 4.33
N CYS A 86 -2.37 -9.92 5.35
CA CYS A 86 -1.99 -10.21 6.73
C CYS A 86 -2.57 -11.55 7.23
N CYS A 87 -3.70 -11.96 6.68
CA CYS A 87 -4.32 -13.25 7.01
C CYS A 87 -3.40 -14.43 6.62
N ASP A 88 -2.76 -14.34 5.46
CA ASP A 88 -1.84 -15.38 5.00
C ASP A 88 -0.59 -15.44 5.87
N VAL A 89 -0.04 -14.27 6.24
CA VAL A 89 1.13 -14.18 7.12
C VAL A 89 0.83 -14.75 8.51
N LEU A 90 -0.30 -14.38 9.10
CA LEU A 90 -0.74 -14.90 10.40
C LEU A 90 -0.98 -16.41 10.35
N ASN A 91 -1.57 -16.89 9.27
CA ASN A 91 -1.80 -18.32 9.03
C ASN A 91 -0.49 -19.11 9.05
N GLU A 92 0.52 -18.64 8.32
CA GLU A 92 1.86 -19.21 8.29
C GLU A 92 2.51 -19.23 9.69
N ILE A 93 2.44 -18.14 10.43
CA ILE A 93 3.01 -18.04 11.78
C ILE A 93 2.32 -19.01 12.74
N ILE A 94 0.99 -19.08 12.72
CA ILE A 94 0.21 -19.98 13.60
C ILE A 94 0.53 -21.43 13.28
N LYS A 95 0.52 -21.82 12.01
CA LYS A 95 0.83 -23.18 11.57
C LYS A 95 2.25 -23.61 11.95
N SER A 96 3.22 -22.70 11.85
CA SER A 96 4.60 -23.00 12.18
C SER A 96 4.84 -23.22 13.67
N ARG A 97 4.04 -22.58 14.53
CA ARG A 97 4.18 -22.67 15.99
C ARG A 97 3.24 -23.68 16.64
N PHE A 98 2.09 -23.92 16.06
CA PHE A 98 1.02 -24.76 16.61
C PHE A 98 0.53 -25.72 15.52
N GLY A 99 1.40 -26.64 15.10
CA GLY A 99 1.16 -27.55 13.97
C GLY A 99 -0.08 -28.45 14.14
N GLU A 100 -0.54 -28.69 15.37
CA GLU A 100 -1.73 -29.49 15.67
C GLU A 100 -3.04 -28.70 15.55
N LEU A 101 -2.97 -27.36 15.48
CA LEU A 101 -4.17 -26.54 15.32
C LEU A 101 -4.64 -26.53 13.87
N LYS A 102 -5.94 -26.74 13.69
CA LYS A 102 -6.61 -26.51 12.41
C LYS A 102 -6.88 -25.00 12.24
N VAL A 103 -6.23 -24.38 11.27
CA VAL A 103 -6.43 -22.97 10.95
C VAL A 103 -7.33 -22.85 9.73
N VAL A 104 -8.40 -22.07 9.86
CA VAL A 104 -9.37 -21.81 8.78
C VAL A 104 -9.39 -20.31 8.52
N SER A 105 -9.13 -19.91 7.28
CA SER A 105 -9.22 -18.51 6.84
C SER A 105 -10.55 -18.26 6.14
N ALA A 106 -11.28 -17.24 6.59
CA ALA A 106 -12.41 -16.73 5.85
C ALA A 106 -11.91 -15.96 4.62
N ARG A 107 -12.31 -16.40 3.43
CA ARG A 107 -11.98 -15.70 2.19
C ARG A 107 -12.94 -14.53 1.99
N GLN A 108 -12.45 -13.33 2.23
CA GLN A 108 -13.17 -12.11 1.91
C GLN A 108 -12.90 -11.71 0.46
N GLN A 109 -13.89 -11.15 -0.18
CA GLN A 109 -13.77 -10.56 -1.50
C GLN A 109 -13.78 -9.05 -1.39
N CYS A 110 -13.05 -8.37 -2.26
CA CYS A 110 -13.12 -6.92 -2.33
C CYS A 110 -14.56 -6.47 -2.62
N PRO A 111 -15.12 -5.54 -1.82
CA PRO A 111 -16.53 -5.15 -1.95
C PRO A 111 -16.82 -4.25 -3.16
N TYR A 112 -15.80 -3.85 -3.91
CA TYR A 112 -15.91 -3.02 -5.11
C TYR A 112 -15.02 -3.55 -6.23
N LYS A 113 -15.30 -3.10 -7.44
CA LYS A 113 -14.49 -3.36 -8.62
C LYS A 113 -14.07 -2.05 -9.27
N THR A 114 -12.89 -2.02 -9.86
CA THR A 114 -12.48 -0.93 -10.74
C THR A 114 -13.19 -1.07 -12.10
N LEU A 115 -13.24 0.01 -12.89
CA LEU A 115 -13.85 -0.04 -14.22
C LEU A 115 -13.18 -1.06 -15.15
N GLU A 116 -11.86 -1.27 -15.00
CA GLU A 116 -11.13 -2.27 -15.78
C GLU A 116 -11.52 -3.72 -15.43
N GLU A 117 -12.12 -3.94 -14.26
CA GLU A 117 -12.56 -5.27 -13.81
C GLU A 117 -14.01 -5.59 -14.20
N LEU A 118 -14.73 -4.62 -14.76
CA LEU A 118 -16.10 -4.77 -15.26
C LEU A 118 -16.09 -5.25 -16.70
#